data_de37cf7cfdc6e7d65401976fc3ccba0c
#
_entry.id   de37cf7cfdc6e7d65401976fc3ccba0c
#
_cell.length_a   1.000
_cell.length_b   1.000
_cell.length_c   1.000
_cell.angle_alpha   90.00
_cell.angle_beta   90.00
_cell.angle_gamma   90.00
#
_symmetry.space_group_name_H-M   'P 1'
#
loop_
_entity.id
_entity.type
_entity.pdbx_description
1 polymer ?
#
loop_
_entity_poly.entity_id
_entity_poly.type
_entity_poly.pdbx_seq_one_letter_code
_entity_poly.pdbx_strand_id
1 'polypeptide(L)'
;MKRFILLGMLTCFCMFLRAGEPDLPKPSKPYVVAYVTSGSKIIPDVRYITHLNYAFGHVNDRFDGVKIDNESRLSELSKLKEQSPYLKVLISIGGWGSGRFSEMAAKETTRNQFAADCKRVVDQFNLDGIDIDWEYPGSSAARISSSADDWENYTLLMQAIRKAIGPDKLLTLASQAGARFIDFAAIEPVIDFVNIMTYDMGRPPAHHAPLYQSYLTRGLSVDEAVAAHVKAGIPLNKLTMGMPFYGHGKEYLPDFIDYKDIMNLSGYEWKWDDQAQAPYATNAKGILVCTYDDPRSIALKCNYIIEKGMLGAMYWEYDGDDASGTLRKAVFEGLNK
;
A
#
# COMPACT_ATOMS: atom_id res chain seq x y z
N MET A 1 14.04 77.74 -35.33
CA MET A 1 13.00 77.01 -34.59
C MET A 1 12.97 75.58 -35.08
N LYS A 2 13.60 74.65 -34.36
CA LYS A 2 13.61 73.20 -34.70
C LYS A 2 12.64 72.48 -33.74
N ARG A 3 11.59 71.86 -34.32
CA ARG A 3 10.61 71.03 -33.58
C ARG A 3 11.19 69.61 -33.43
N PHE A 4 11.35 69.11 -32.17
CA PHE A 4 11.61 67.74 -31.89
C PHE A 4 10.28 67.00 -31.78
N ILE A 5 10.13 65.93 -32.54
CA ILE A 5 9.02 64.97 -32.47
C ILE A 5 9.53 63.83 -31.56
N LEU A 6 8.86 63.67 -30.42
CA LEU A 6 9.13 62.57 -29.46
C LEU A 6 8.25 61.38 -29.85
N LEU A 7 8.90 60.29 -30.31
CA LEU A 7 8.22 59.04 -30.66
C LEU A 7 8.15 58.15 -29.40
N GLY A 8 6.96 58.04 -28.81
CA GLY A 8 6.74 57.19 -27.66
C GLY A 8 6.62 55.70 -28.11
N MET A 9 7.55 54.85 -27.71
CA MET A 9 7.45 53.40 -27.82
C MET A 9 6.53 52.86 -26.75
N LEU A 10 5.36 52.37 -27.15
CA LEU A 10 4.41 51.66 -26.29
C LEU A 10 4.83 50.20 -26.23
N THR A 11 5.54 49.79 -25.16
CA THR A 11 5.85 48.37 -24.87
C THR A 11 4.62 47.68 -24.32
N CYS A 12 4.00 46.85 -25.17
CA CYS A 12 2.90 45.95 -24.78
C CYS A 12 3.46 44.79 -23.93
N PHE A 13 3.26 44.85 -22.62
CA PHE A 13 3.64 43.80 -21.69
C PHE A 13 2.53 42.72 -21.74
N CYS A 14 2.72 41.68 -22.56
CA CYS A 14 1.85 40.50 -22.51
C CYS A 14 2.06 39.77 -21.20
N MET A 15 1.18 39.98 -20.22
CA MET A 15 1.04 39.10 -19.06
C MET A 15 0.51 37.75 -19.57
N PHE A 16 1.40 36.77 -19.72
CA PHE A 16 1.00 35.37 -19.75
C PHE A 16 0.49 35.00 -18.34
N LEU A 17 -0.82 34.90 -18.20
CA LEU A 17 -1.43 34.19 -17.10
C LEU A 17 -0.97 32.73 -17.21
N ARG A 18 0.03 32.35 -16.42
CA ARG A 18 0.30 30.94 -16.16
C ARG A 18 -0.97 30.38 -15.52
N ALA A 19 -1.65 29.49 -16.22
CA ALA A 19 -2.62 28.61 -15.60
C ALA A 19 -1.90 27.96 -14.40
N GLY A 20 -2.44 28.13 -13.20
CA GLY A 20 -1.84 27.60 -11.99
C GLY A 20 -1.56 26.12 -12.17
N GLU A 21 -0.32 25.70 -11.95
CA GLU A 21 0.01 24.28 -11.81
C GLU A 21 -0.90 23.73 -10.70
N PRO A 22 -1.51 22.54 -10.90
CA PRO A 22 -2.32 21.94 -9.86
C PRO A 22 -1.47 21.84 -8.58
N ASP A 23 -2.01 22.32 -7.46
CA ASP A 23 -1.36 22.23 -6.16
C ASP A 23 -0.97 20.78 -5.89
N LEU A 24 0.33 20.52 -5.72
CA LEU A 24 0.82 19.21 -5.31
C LEU A 24 0.26 18.89 -3.92
N PRO A 25 -0.20 17.65 -3.68
CA PRO A 25 -0.76 17.30 -2.38
C PRO A 25 0.28 17.51 -1.29
N LYS A 26 -0.02 18.41 -0.34
CA LYS A 26 0.73 18.50 0.90
C LYS A 26 0.53 17.20 1.69
N PRO A 27 1.51 16.75 2.53
CA PRO A 27 1.31 15.61 3.40
C PRO A 27 0.23 15.97 4.41
N SER A 28 -1.01 15.79 4.00
CA SER A 28 -2.19 15.94 4.82
C SER A 28 -2.67 14.54 5.18
N LYS A 29 -3.01 14.33 6.45
CA LYS A 29 -3.87 13.19 6.78
C LYS A 29 -5.18 13.36 6.00
N PRO A 30 -5.71 12.31 5.42
CA PRO A 30 -5.28 10.91 5.47
C PRO A 30 -4.17 10.56 4.44
N TYR A 31 -3.41 9.50 4.72
CA TYR A 31 -2.37 8.98 3.81
C TYR A 31 -2.98 8.15 2.67
N VAL A 32 -2.32 8.19 1.52
CA VAL A 32 -2.56 7.28 0.39
C VAL A 32 -1.25 6.56 0.08
N VAL A 33 -1.18 5.28 0.44
CA VAL A 33 0.01 4.43 0.29
C VAL A 33 -0.17 3.53 -0.93
N ALA A 34 0.70 3.65 -1.92
CA ALA A 34 0.67 2.86 -3.15
C ALA A 34 1.79 1.81 -3.13
N TYR A 35 1.46 0.53 -3.26
CA TYR A 35 2.46 -0.49 -3.57
C TYR A 35 2.69 -0.53 -5.09
N VAL A 36 3.97 -0.49 -5.49
CA VAL A 36 4.41 -0.50 -6.89
C VAL A 36 5.44 -1.59 -7.07
N THR A 37 5.12 -2.61 -7.87
CA THR A 37 5.99 -3.76 -8.04
C THR A 37 7.25 -3.47 -8.86
N SER A 38 8.30 -4.23 -8.61
CA SER A 38 9.60 -4.14 -9.30
C SER A 38 9.50 -4.38 -10.81
N GLY A 39 8.48 -5.12 -11.24
CA GLY A 39 8.18 -5.42 -12.65
C GLY A 39 7.32 -4.36 -13.35
N SER A 40 6.67 -3.48 -12.60
CA SER A 40 5.84 -2.42 -13.16
C SER A 40 6.63 -1.48 -14.06
N LYS A 41 6.03 -1.11 -15.18
CA LYS A 41 6.57 -0.10 -16.11
C LYS A 41 5.81 1.22 -16.04
N ILE A 42 4.73 1.27 -15.27
CA ILE A 42 3.89 2.46 -15.14
C ILE A 42 4.57 3.43 -14.16
N ILE A 43 4.74 4.67 -14.56
CA ILE A 43 5.21 5.74 -13.66
C ILE A 43 4.01 6.21 -12.84
N PRO A 44 4.05 6.08 -11.51
CA PRO A 44 2.98 6.53 -10.64
C PRO A 44 2.70 8.03 -10.76
N ASP A 45 1.42 8.39 -10.82
CA ASP A 45 0.99 9.78 -10.76
C ASP A 45 1.04 10.26 -9.31
N VAL A 46 2.07 11.04 -9.01
CA VAL A 46 2.37 11.54 -7.66
C VAL A 46 1.29 12.46 -7.08
N ARG A 47 0.33 12.93 -7.90
CA ARG A 47 -0.78 13.76 -7.44
C ARG A 47 -1.79 13.01 -6.58
N TYR A 48 -1.86 11.69 -6.72
CA TYR A 48 -2.85 10.84 -6.06
C TYR A 48 -2.28 9.97 -4.94
N ILE A 49 -1.00 10.13 -4.59
CA ILE A 49 -0.33 9.34 -3.56
C ILE A 49 0.48 10.23 -2.62
N THR A 50 0.56 9.82 -1.36
CA THR A 50 1.43 10.45 -0.36
C THR A 50 2.65 9.58 -0.04
N HIS A 51 2.51 8.26 -0.19
CA HIS A 51 3.55 7.27 0.07
C HIS A 51 3.61 6.27 -1.09
N LEU A 52 4.81 5.85 -1.44
CA LEU A 52 5.07 4.82 -2.42
C LEU A 52 5.94 3.75 -1.78
N ASN A 53 5.43 2.52 -1.72
CA ASN A 53 6.17 1.34 -1.28
C ASN A 53 6.63 0.56 -2.52
N TYR A 54 7.93 0.60 -2.81
CA TYR A 54 8.51 -0.27 -3.85
C TYR A 54 8.45 -1.73 -3.41
N ALA A 55 7.86 -2.60 -4.19
CA ALA A 55 7.70 -4.01 -3.91
C ALA A 55 8.42 -4.87 -4.99
N PHE A 56 9.51 -5.60 -4.69
CA PHE A 56 10.00 -5.83 -3.34
C PHE A 56 11.54 -5.82 -3.26
N GLY A 57 12.05 -5.67 -2.04
CA GLY A 57 13.31 -6.20 -1.62
C GLY A 57 13.12 -7.53 -0.89
N HIS A 58 14.18 -8.31 -0.71
CA HIS A 58 14.15 -9.62 -0.03
C HIS A 58 15.34 -9.77 0.90
N VAL A 59 15.23 -10.64 1.89
CA VAL A 59 16.41 -11.07 2.66
C VAL A 59 17.36 -11.82 1.71
N ASN A 60 18.63 -11.45 1.70
CA ASN A 60 19.63 -12.06 0.83
C ASN A 60 19.98 -13.49 1.24
N ASP A 61 20.74 -14.21 0.39
CA ASP A 61 21.09 -15.62 0.59
C ASP A 61 22.01 -15.86 1.81
N ARG A 62 22.66 -14.82 2.35
CA ARG A 62 23.50 -14.89 3.53
C ARG A 62 22.77 -14.51 4.82
N PHE A 63 21.51 -14.16 4.75
CA PHE A 63 20.67 -13.72 5.88
C PHE A 63 21.17 -12.45 6.59
N ASP A 64 21.96 -11.62 5.91
CA ASP A 64 22.63 -10.46 6.52
C ASP A 64 22.37 -9.13 5.82
N GLY A 65 21.54 -9.12 4.78
CA GLY A 65 21.25 -7.89 4.02
C GLY A 65 20.07 -8.01 3.07
N VAL A 66 19.83 -6.94 2.36
CA VAL A 66 18.70 -6.76 1.43
C VAL A 66 19.16 -7.04 0.00
N LYS A 67 18.45 -7.91 -0.70
CA LYS A 67 18.52 -8.10 -2.14
C LYS A 67 17.37 -7.33 -2.77
N ILE A 68 17.65 -6.48 -3.73
CA ILE A 68 16.63 -5.69 -4.45
C ILE A 68 16.42 -6.31 -5.83
N ASP A 69 15.16 -6.59 -6.20
CA ASP A 69 14.85 -7.24 -7.48
C ASP A 69 15.23 -6.40 -8.68
N ASN A 70 15.00 -5.08 -8.59
CA ASN A 70 15.29 -4.14 -9.67
C ASN A 70 15.74 -2.79 -9.11
N GLU A 71 17.06 -2.65 -8.90
CA GLU A 71 17.64 -1.42 -8.35
C GLU A 71 17.41 -0.19 -9.25
N SER A 72 17.44 -0.39 -10.57
CA SER A 72 17.20 0.72 -11.50
C SER A 72 15.77 1.26 -11.38
N ARG A 73 14.79 0.37 -11.18
CA ARG A 73 13.40 0.75 -10.95
C ARG A 73 13.22 1.46 -9.61
N LEU A 74 13.84 0.95 -8.54
CA LEU A 74 13.82 1.62 -7.23
C LEU A 74 14.42 3.03 -7.34
N SER A 75 15.55 3.18 -8.04
CA SER A 75 16.18 4.49 -8.28
C SER A 75 15.30 5.42 -9.11
N GLU A 76 14.59 4.92 -10.11
CA GLU A 76 13.62 5.69 -10.90
C GLU A 76 12.46 6.19 -10.03
N LEU A 77 11.85 5.31 -9.23
CA LEU A 77 10.74 5.65 -8.36
C LEU A 77 11.14 6.63 -7.24
N SER A 78 12.36 6.51 -6.70
CA SER A 78 12.84 7.44 -5.67
C SER A 78 12.99 8.88 -6.20
N LYS A 79 13.25 9.07 -7.50
CA LYS A 79 13.33 10.39 -8.14
C LYS A 79 11.98 11.08 -8.30
N LEU A 80 10.88 10.37 -8.13
CA LEU A 80 9.54 11.00 -8.16
C LEU A 80 9.37 12.05 -7.05
N LYS A 81 10.18 11.99 -5.99
CA LYS A 81 10.25 13.05 -4.97
C LYS A 81 10.67 14.42 -5.53
N GLU A 82 11.37 14.46 -6.65
CA GLU A 82 11.72 15.70 -7.35
C GLU A 82 10.46 16.39 -7.94
N GLN A 83 9.44 15.60 -8.28
CA GLN A 83 8.16 16.10 -8.78
C GLN A 83 7.18 16.43 -7.65
N SER A 84 7.30 15.77 -6.48
CA SER A 84 6.46 15.98 -5.31
C SER A 84 7.30 15.91 -4.03
N PRO A 85 7.73 17.06 -3.49
CA PRO A 85 8.57 17.10 -2.28
C PRO A 85 7.92 16.47 -1.03
N TYR A 86 6.62 16.26 -1.07
CA TYR A 86 5.86 15.64 0.03
C TYR A 86 5.74 14.14 -0.10
N LEU A 87 6.05 13.57 -1.27
CA LEU A 87 6.02 12.13 -1.49
C LEU A 87 7.07 11.44 -0.63
N LYS A 88 6.65 10.40 0.06
CA LYS A 88 7.55 9.48 0.78
C LYS A 88 7.73 8.21 -0.04
N VAL A 89 8.97 7.79 -0.24
CA VAL A 89 9.30 6.56 -0.97
C VAL A 89 10.02 5.60 -0.04
N LEU A 90 9.42 4.43 0.16
CA LEU A 90 9.95 3.34 0.96
C LEU A 90 10.25 2.12 0.08
N ILE A 91 11.10 1.24 0.58
CA ILE A 91 11.20 -0.12 0.05
C ILE A 91 10.45 -1.07 0.97
N SER A 92 9.52 -1.85 0.42
CA SER A 92 8.91 -2.98 1.09
C SER A 92 9.79 -4.21 0.93
N ILE A 93 10.11 -4.86 2.05
CA ILE A 93 10.97 -6.04 2.07
C ILE A 93 10.11 -7.22 2.50
N GLY A 94 9.97 -8.20 1.60
CA GLY A 94 9.13 -9.36 1.84
C GLY A 94 8.21 -9.70 0.68
N GLY A 95 6.91 -9.83 0.99
CA GLY A 95 5.85 -10.29 0.09
C GLY A 95 5.62 -11.78 0.17
N TRP A 96 4.47 -12.24 -0.36
CA TRP A 96 4.06 -13.64 -0.33
C TRP A 96 5.12 -14.56 -0.95
N GLY A 97 5.57 -15.56 -0.17
CA GLY A 97 6.61 -16.50 -0.59
C GLY A 97 8.04 -16.02 -0.40
N SER A 98 8.26 -14.79 0.07
CA SER A 98 9.59 -14.28 0.40
C SER A 98 10.08 -14.86 1.72
N GLY A 99 10.95 -15.85 1.66
CA GLY A 99 11.50 -16.56 2.81
C GLY A 99 12.73 -15.88 3.42
N ARG A 100 13.46 -16.67 4.24
CA ARG A 100 14.73 -16.31 4.90
C ARG A 100 14.61 -15.36 6.09
N PHE A 101 13.43 -14.84 6.38
CA PHE A 101 13.21 -13.98 7.54
C PHE A 101 13.46 -14.70 8.85
N SER A 102 12.98 -15.95 8.99
CA SER A 102 13.14 -16.74 10.21
C SER A 102 14.63 -16.95 10.54
N GLU A 103 15.46 -17.31 9.55
CA GLU A 103 16.90 -17.50 9.71
C GLU A 103 17.63 -16.16 9.99
N MET A 104 17.27 -15.10 9.28
CA MET A 104 17.84 -13.77 9.46
C MET A 104 17.52 -13.21 10.86
N ALA A 105 16.26 -13.36 11.28
CA ALA A 105 15.79 -12.80 12.54
C ALA A 105 16.22 -13.60 13.78
N ALA A 106 16.57 -14.89 13.63
CA ALA A 106 16.92 -15.78 14.74
C ALA A 106 18.14 -15.35 15.55
N LYS A 107 19.13 -14.70 14.92
CA LYS A 107 20.39 -14.34 15.57
C LYS A 107 20.55 -12.83 15.65
N GLU A 108 21.00 -12.33 16.77
CA GLU A 108 21.30 -10.90 16.95
C GLU A 108 22.29 -10.36 15.90
N THR A 109 23.31 -11.14 15.56
CA THR A 109 24.31 -10.76 14.57
C THR A 109 23.70 -10.52 13.19
N THR A 110 22.89 -11.47 12.69
CA THR A 110 22.25 -11.35 11.39
C THR A 110 21.16 -10.27 11.38
N ARG A 111 20.38 -10.13 12.45
CA ARG A 111 19.42 -9.02 12.62
C ARG A 111 20.09 -7.65 12.54
N ASN A 112 21.21 -7.48 13.27
CA ASN A 112 21.93 -6.20 13.27
C ASN A 112 22.61 -5.91 11.93
N GLN A 113 23.15 -6.92 11.24
CA GLN A 113 23.69 -6.78 9.90
C GLN A 113 22.61 -6.41 8.88
N PHE A 114 21.46 -7.12 8.90
CA PHE A 114 20.33 -6.80 8.05
C PHE A 114 19.82 -5.38 8.30
N ALA A 115 19.67 -4.98 9.57
CA ALA A 115 19.25 -3.62 9.93
C ALA A 115 20.23 -2.54 9.43
N ALA A 116 21.54 -2.80 9.55
CA ALA A 116 22.56 -1.92 8.99
C ALA A 116 22.49 -1.83 7.46
N ASP A 117 22.17 -2.95 6.79
CA ASP A 117 21.97 -2.97 5.34
C ASP A 117 20.69 -2.28 4.91
N CYS A 118 19.59 -2.34 5.70
CA CYS A 118 18.40 -1.52 5.51
C CYS A 118 18.77 -0.03 5.50
N LYS A 119 19.61 0.41 6.46
CA LYS A 119 20.09 1.81 6.47
C LYS A 119 20.91 2.15 5.22
N ARG A 120 21.83 1.25 4.79
CA ARG A 120 22.61 1.43 3.55
C ARG A 120 21.68 1.62 2.36
N VAL A 121 20.62 0.79 2.21
CA VAL A 121 19.66 0.89 1.11
C VAL A 121 18.91 2.22 1.17
N VAL A 122 18.43 2.63 2.36
CA VAL A 122 17.76 3.92 2.55
C VAL A 122 18.66 5.08 2.11
N ASP A 123 19.93 5.08 2.52
CA ASP A 123 20.87 6.14 2.18
C ASP A 123 21.24 6.11 0.69
N GLN A 124 21.54 4.93 0.14
CA GLN A 124 21.97 4.75 -1.25
C GLN A 124 20.91 5.20 -2.26
N PHE A 125 19.64 4.89 -2.00
CA PHE A 125 18.53 5.21 -2.92
C PHE A 125 17.76 6.46 -2.49
N ASN A 126 18.24 7.19 -1.47
CA ASN A 126 17.55 8.38 -0.92
C ASN A 126 16.09 8.09 -0.56
N LEU A 127 15.85 6.97 0.14
CA LEU A 127 14.52 6.58 0.56
C LEU A 127 14.10 7.28 1.86
N ASP A 128 12.79 7.29 2.11
CA ASP A 128 12.21 7.86 3.32
C ASP A 128 12.00 6.81 4.42
N GLY A 129 12.17 5.51 4.11
CA GLY A 129 12.02 4.47 5.11
C GLY A 129 12.03 3.04 4.56
N ILE A 130 11.66 2.13 5.47
CA ILE A 130 11.55 0.69 5.27
C ILE A 130 10.12 0.26 5.62
N ASP A 131 9.55 -0.59 4.80
CA ASP A 131 8.33 -1.34 5.06
C ASP A 131 8.67 -2.83 5.18
N ILE A 132 8.13 -3.54 6.17
CA ILE A 132 8.37 -4.98 6.36
C ILE A 132 7.11 -5.76 6.05
N ASP A 133 7.21 -6.66 5.08
CA ASP A 133 6.10 -7.52 4.64
C ASP A 133 6.47 -9.00 4.79
N TRP A 134 6.71 -9.43 6.04
CA TRP A 134 6.97 -10.84 6.35
C TRP A 134 5.64 -11.61 6.49
N GLU A 135 5.39 -12.53 5.55
CA GLU A 135 4.12 -13.28 5.47
C GLU A 135 4.31 -14.79 5.76
N TYR A 136 4.32 -15.26 7.00
CA TYR A 136 4.17 -14.52 8.26
C TYR A 136 5.13 -15.11 9.31
N PRO A 137 5.52 -14.36 10.37
CA PRO A 137 6.30 -14.91 11.47
C PRO A 137 5.63 -16.14 12.07
N GLY A 138 6.38 -17.24 12.26
CA GLY A 138 5.86 -18.49 12.82
C GLY A 138 4.92 -19.29 11.90
N SER A 139 4.80 -18.91 10.64
CA SER A 139 3.89 -19.56 9.68
C SER A 139 4.63 -20.01 8.41
N SER A 140 4.41 -21.25 8.02
CA SER A 140 4.91 -21.80 6.75
C SER A 140 3.88 -21.75 5.61
N ALA A 141 2.77 -21.02 5.76
CA ALA A 141 1.67 -21.00 4.80
C ALA A 141 2.09 -20.56 3.39
N ALA A 142 3.02 -19.59 3.28
CA ALA A 142 3.59 -19.12 2.02
C ALA A 142 4.75 -20.02 1.51
N ARG A 143 4.91 -21.24 2.03
CA ARG A 143 6.01 -22.18 1.73
C ARG A 143 7.39 -21.62 2.09
N ILE A 144 7.45 -20.82 3.13
CA ILE A 144 8.67 -20.26 3.71
C ILE A 144 9.07 -21.00 4.97
N SER A 145 10.33 -20.86 5.39
CA SER A 145 10.80 -21.30 6.70
C SER A 145 10.09 -20.54 7.82
N SER A 146 9.89 -21.20 8.95
CA SER A 146 9.28 -20.63 10.14
C SER A 146 9.81 -21.28 11.41
N SER A 147 9.81 -20.54 12.52
CA SER A 147 10.17 -20.98 13.85
C SER A 147 9.12 -20.51 14.87
N ALA A 148 9.00 -21.26 15.98
CA ALA A 148 8.18 -20.81 17.10
C ALA A 148 8.66 -19.49 17.71
N ASP A 149 9.95 -19.19 17.58
CA ASP A 149 10.58 -17.97 18.11
C ASP A 149 10.40 -16.75 17.19
N ASP A 150 9.83 -16.91 16.01
CA ASP A 150 9.65 -15.83 15.04
C ASP A 150 8.82 -14.66 15.58
N TRP A 151 7.86 -14.96 16.48
CA TRP A 151 7.06 -13.97 17.18
C TRP A 151 7.92 -12.96 17.97
N GLU A 152 8.84 -13.45 18.79
CA GLU A 152 9.77 -12.62 19.55
C GLU A 152 10.83 -12.00 18.63
N ASN A 153 11.36 -12.79 17.70
CA ASN A 153 12.39 -12.36 16.75
C ASN A 153 11.90 -11.23 15.84
N TYR A 154 10.61 -11.20 15.48
CA TYR A 154 10.02 -10.09 14.74
C TYR A 154 10.10 -8.77 15.51
N THR A 155 9.75 -8.79 16.79
CA THR A 155 9.87 -7.62 17.66
C THR A 155 11.31 -7.11 17.74
N LEU A 156 12.27 -8.02 17.95
CA LEU A 156 13.70 -7.70 18.00
C LEU A 156 14.20 -7.16 16.65
N LEU A 157 13.69 -7.67 15.53
CA LEU A 157 14.02 -7.21 14.19
C LEU A 157 13.55 -5.75 13.98
N MET A 158 12.30 -5.43 14.32
CA MET A 158 11.76 -4.08 14.18
C MET A 158 12.52 -3.07 15.04
N GLN A 159 12.89 -3.44 16.25
CA GLN A 159 13.74 -2.63 17.13
C GLN A 159 15.15 -2.40 16.53
N ALA A 160 15.76 -3.43 15.96
CA ALA A 160 17.07 -3.32 15.32
C ALA A 160 17.01 -2.40 14.08
N ILE A 161 16.00 -2.54 13.23
CA ILE A 161 15.80 -1.68 12.05
C ILE A 161 15.59 -0.23 12.49
N ARG A 162 14.69 0.04 13.45
CA ARG A 162 14.45 1.38 13.98
C ARG A 162 15.73 2.02 14.51
N LYS A 163 16.52 1.27 15.27
CA LYS A 163 17.81 1.75 15.78
C LYS A 163 18.78 2.12 14.66
N ALA A 164 18.81 1.33 13.59
CA ALA A 164 19.73 1.55 12.47
C ALA A 164 19.33 2.73 11.59
N ILE A 165 18.05 2.83 11.20
CA ILE A 165 17.58 3.88 10.29
C ILE A 165 17.36 5.23 11.00
N GLY A 166 17.25 5.23 12.35
CA GLY A 166 17.03 6.45 13.16
C GLY A 166 15.56 6.87 13.23
N PRO A 167 15.26 7.94 13.99
CA PRO A 167 13.89 8.40 14.23
C PRO A 167 13.27 9.16 13.05
N ASP A 168 14.09 9.69 12.14
CA ASP A 168 13.63 10.56 11.04
C ASP A 168 13.18 9.76 9.80
N LYS A 169 13.41 8.45 9.78
CA LYS A 169 13.01 7.56 8.69
C LYS A 169 11.79 6.74 9.09
N LEU A 170 10.88 6.52 8.15
CA LEU A 170 9.69 5.73 8.38
C LEU A 170 10.02 4.23 8.53
N LEU A 171 9.40 3.59 9.50
CA LEU A 171 9.38 2.14 9.67
C LEU A 171 7.93 1.68 9.70
N THR A 172 7.50 1.00 8.66
CA THR A 172 6.13 0.51 8.49
C THR A 172 6.10 -1.00 8.31
N LEU A 173 4.94 -1.56 8.29
CA LEU A 173 4.76 -2.98 7.98
C LEU A 173 3.43 -3.24 7.30
N ALA A 174 3.38 -4.30 6.48
CA ALA A 174 2.14 -4.91 6.04
C ALA A 174 1.71 -5.96 7.07
N SER A 175 0.42 -6.05 7.36
CA SER A 175 -0.11 -6.91 8.40
C SER A 175 -1.30 -7.73 7.92
N GLN A 176 -1.33 -9.01 8.30
CA GLN A 176 -2.45 -9.91 8.06
C GLN A 176 -3.74 -9.38 8.73
N ALA A 177 -4.87 -9.43 8.01
CA ALA A 177 -6.15 -8.83 8.42
C ALA A 177 -6.60 -9.16 9.86
N GLY A 178 -6.28 -10.34 10.38
CA GLY A 178 -6.68 -10.76 11.74
C GLY A 178 -5.75 -10.32 12.86
N ALA A 179 -4.78 -9.44 12.61
CA ALA A 179 -3.79 -8.99 13.58
C ALA A 179 -3.07 -10.16 14.29
N ARG A 180 -2.70 -11.19 13.52
CA ARG A 180 -1.97 -12.36 14.02
C ARG A 180 -0.49 -12.24 13.75
N PHE A 181 0.30 -13.15 14.34
CA PHE A 181 1.71 -13.35 14.03
C PHE A 181 2.68 -12.26 14.53
N ILE A 182 2.19 -11.17 15.13
CA ILE A 182 3.00 -10.02 15.55
C ILE A 182 2.54 -9.55 16.93
N ASP A 183 3.49 -9.26 17.82
CA ASP A 183 3.23 -8.56 19.07
C ASP A 183 3.14 -7.04 18.78
N PHE A 184 1.94 -6.60 18.43
CA PHE A 184 1.71 -5.20 18.06
C PHE A 184 1.97 -4.24 19.21
N ALA A 185 1.65 -4.62 20.45
CA ALA A 185 1.90 -3.77 21.61
C ALA A 185 3.40 -3.54 21.84
N ALA A 186 4.22 -4.56 21.57
CA ALA A 186 5.68 -4.46 21.71
C ALA A 186 6.34 -3.63 20.59
N ILE A 187 5.78 -3.63 19.37
CA ILE A 187 6.37 -2.89 18.24
C ILE A 187 5.77 -1.50 18.05
N GLU A 188 4.61 -1.19 18.61
CA GLU A 188 3.93 0.11 18.45
C GLU A 188 4.85 1.31 18.71
N PRO A 189 5.72 1.31 19.73
CA PRO A 189 6.60 2.45 20.01
C PRO A 189 7.72 2.66 18.98
N VAL A 190 8.03 1.66 18.16
CA VAL A 190 9.16 1.72 17.21
C VAL A 190 8.72 1.85 15.75
N ILE A 191 7.42 1.70 15.46
CA ILE A 191 6.86 1.82 14.13
C ILE A 191 6.09 3.14 13.94
N ASP A 192 6.00 3.59 12.69
CA ASP A 192 5.22 4.79 12.34
C ASP A 192 3.76 4.45 12.04
N PHE A 193 3.51 3.42 11.23
CA PHE A 193 2.16 2.95 10.95
C PHE A 193 2.13 1.51 10.39
N VAL A 194 0.92 0.95 10.35
CA VAL A 194 0.63 -0.40 9.87
C VAL A 194 -0.27 -0.32 8.64
N ASN A 195 0.12 -1.00 7.56
CA ASN A 195 -0.68 -1.25 6.38
C ASN A 195 -1.47 -2.55 6.59
N ILE A 196 -2.76 -2.47 6.93
CA ILE A 196 -3.57 -3.67 7.12
C ILE A 196 -3.94 -4.23 5.75
N MET A 197 -3.58 -5.46 5.46
CA MET A 197 -4.00 -6.20 4.26
C MET A 197 -5.46 -6.66 4.40
N THR A 198 -6.41 -5.72 4.30
CA THR A 198 -7.86 -5.94 4.41
C THR A 198 -8.45 -6.50 3.12
N TYR A 199 -7.78 -7.49 2.58
CA TYR A 199 -8.15 -8.24 1.39
C TYR A 199 -7.74 -9.71 1.56
N ASP A 200 -8.04 -10.56 0.59
CA ASP A 200 -7.80 -12.01 0.65
C ASP A 200 -8.48 -12.71 1.85
N MET A 201 -9.46 -12.04 2.46
CA MET A 201 -10.21 -12.56 3.61
C MET A 201 -11.24 -13.61 3.22
N GLY A 202 -11.48 -13.80 1.94
CA GLY A 202 -12.36 -14.83 1.35
C GLY A 202 -12.06 -15.07 -0.12
N ARG A 203 -12.72 -16.09 -0.67
CA ARG A 203 -12.66 -16.46 -2.10
C ARG A 203 -14.06 -16.77 -2.60
N PRO A 204 -14.38 -16.61 -3.89
CA PRO A 204 -15.68 -17.01 -4.42
C PRO A 204 -16.10 -18.43 -4.00
N PRO A 205 -17.31 -18.65 -3.47
CA PRO A 205 -18.47 -17.76 -3.53
C PRO A 205 -18.62 -16.80 -2.33
N ALA A 206 -17.55 -16.29 -1.79
CA ALA A 206 -17.56 -15.28 -0.72
C ALA A 206 -16.78 -14.03 -1.13
N HIS A 207 -17.08 -12.90 -0.47
CA HIS A 207 -16.32 -11.68 -0.64
C HIS A 207 -14.89 -11.81 -0.11
N HIS A 208 -13.91 -11.15 -0.77
CA HIS A 208 -12.54 -11.14 -0.28
C HIS A 208 -12.14 -9.86 0.50
N ALA A 209 -12.90 -8.77 0.30
CA ALA A 209 -12.62 -7.50 0.96
C ALA A 209 -13.93 -6.76 1.38
N PRO A 210 -14.90 -7.44 2.03
CA PRO A 210 -16.17 -6.82 2.41
C PRO A 210 -15.94 -5.80 3.54
N LEU A 211 -16.58 -4.62 3.44
CA LEU A 211 -16.49 -3.62 4.51
C LEU A 211 -17.12 -4.13 5.82
N TYR A 212 -18.26 -4.78 5.70
CA TYR A 212 -19.00 -5.37 6.82
C TYR A 212 -19.37 -6.83 6.57
N GLN A 213 -19.79 -7.53 7.61
CA GLN A 213 -20.29 -8.90 7.50
C GLN A 213 -21.59 -8.98 6.71
N SER A 214 -21.74 -10.02 5.90
CA SER A 214 -22.96 -10.39 5.19
C SER A 214 -23.09 -11.90 5.07
N TYR A 215 -24.17 -12.37 4.45
CA TYR A 215 -24.36 -13.79 4.15
C TYR A 215 -23.32 -14.32 3.12
N LEU A 216 -22.66 -13.45 2.36
CA LEU A 216 -21.57 -13.79 1.43
C LEU A 216 -20.17 -13.64 2.05
N THR A 217 -20.05 -13.34 3.34
CA THR A 217 -18.78 -13.30 4.04
C THR A 217 -18.48 -14.66 4.68
N ARG A 218 -17.26 -15.15 4.57
CA ARG A 218 -16.80 -16.42 5.15
C ARG A 218 -15.57 -16.28 6.04
N GLY A 219 -14.93 -15.12 6.02
CA GLY A 219 -13.79 -14.74 6.84
C GLY A 219 -14.09 -13.45 7.60
N LEU A 220 -13.08 -12.64 7.78
CA LEU A 220 -13.23 -11.32 8.40
C LEU A 220 -13.85 -10.32 7.41
N SER A 221 -14.49 -9.29 7.96
CA SER A 221 -14.73 -8.03 7.27
C SER A 221 -13.63 -7.03 7.55
N VAL A 222 -13.58 -5.94 6.80
CA VAL A 222 -12.63 -4.83 7.01
C VAL A 222 -12.82 -4.21 8.39
N ASP A 223 -14.08 -3.99 8.83
CA ASP A 223 -14.40 -3.46 10.17
C ASP A 223 -13.83 -4.35 11.29
N GLU A 224 -13.98 -5.67 11.18
CA GLU A 224 -13.41 -6.62 12.13
C GLU A 224 -11.88 -6.66 12.10
N ALA A 225 -11.27 -6.53 10.92
CA ALA A 225 -9.82 -6.46 10.77
C ALA A 225 -9.24 -5.21 11.46
N VAL A 226 -9.87 -4.05 11.27
CA VAL A 226 -9.50 -2.80 11.97
C VAL A 226 -9.66 -2.96 13.48
N ALA A 227 -10.79 -3.50 13.94
CA ALA A 227 -11.05 -3.74 15.36
C ALA A 227 -10.02 -4.71 15.99
N ALA A 228 -9.57 -5.74 15.24
CA ALA A 228 -8.53 -6.66 15.67
C ALA A 228 -7.19 -5.97 15.93
N HIS A 229 -6.77 -5.05 15.04
CA HIS A 229 -5.52 -4.29 15.22
C HIS A 229 -5.59 -3.30 16.37
N VAL A 230 -6.73 -2.61 16.54
CA VAL A 230 -6.94 -1.73 17.71
C VAL A 230 -6.87 -2.53 19.00
N LYS A 231 -7.51 -3.69 19.04
CA LYS A 231 -7.46 -4.60 20.20
C LYS A 231 -6.04 -5.13 20.47
N ALA A 232 -5.24 -5.30 19.42
CA ALA A 232 -3.85 -5.73 19.52
C ALA A 232 -2.89 -4.61 19.98
N GLY A 233 -3.35 -3.35 20.11
CA GLY A 233 -2.59 -2.26 20.69
C GLY A 233 -2.17 -1.15 19.71
N ILE A 234 -2.59 -1.20 18.44
CA ILE A 234 -2.28 -0.13 17.48
C ILE A 234 -3.41 0.91 17.45
N PRO A 235 -3.15 2.19 17.69
CA PRO A 235 -4.16 3.23 17.62
C PRO A 235 -4.61 3.48 16.17
N LEU A 236 -5.89 3.87 15.99
CA LEU A 236 -6.49 4.10 14.67
C LEU A 236 -5.69 5.07 13.79
N ASN A 237 -5.08 6.09 14.37
CA ASN A 237 -4.26 7.07 13.66
C ASN A 237 -2.87 6.55 13.24
N LYS A 238 -2.57 5.27 13.47
CA LYS A 238 -1.43 4.52 12.93
C LYS A 238 -1.85 3.39 12.00
N LEU A 239 -3.12 3.30 11.58
CA LEU A 239 -3.64 2.23 10.72
C LEU A 239 -4.04 2.78 9.35
N THR A 240 -3.56 2.16 8.29
CA THR A 240 -4.09 2.35 6.93
C THR A 240 -4.91 1.12 6.52
N MET A 241 -6.01 1.35 5.82
CA MET A 241 -6.89 0.30 5.30
C MET A 241 -6.40 -0.16 3.92
N GLY A 242 -6.18 -1.46 3.75
CA GLY A 242 -5.83 -2.07 2.47
C GLY A 242 -7.03 -2.15 1.53
N MET A 243 -6.83 -1.72 0.29
CA MET A 243 -7.81 -1.78 -0.78
C MET A 243 -7.22 -2.58 -1.94
N PRO A 244 -7.84 -3.68 -2.37
CA PRO A 244 -7.34 -4.43 -3.51
C PRO A 244 -7.69 -3.75 -4.82
N PHE A 245 -6.70 -3.56 -5.69
CA PHE A 245 -6.93 -3.15 -7.08
C PHE A 245 -7.01 -4.37 -8.00
N TYR A 246 -7.43 -5.48 -7.44
CA TYR A 246 -7.66 -6.77 -8.08
C TYR A 246 -8.87 -7.46 -7.44
N GLY A 247 -9.28 -8.55 -8.05
CA GLY A 247 -10.32 -9.42 -7.51
C GLY A 247 -9.94 -10.88 -7.57
N HIS A 248 -10.79 -11.71 -6.99
CA HIS A 248 -10.71 -13.16 -7.08
C HIS A 248 -11.80 -13.71 -7.94
N GLY A 249 -11.39 -14.57 -8.90
CA GLY A 249 -12.27 -15.29 -9.77
C GLY A 249 -12.43 -16.76 -9.40
N LYS A 250 -13.43 -17.42 -9.97
CA LYS A 250 -13.70 -18.85 -9.89
C LYS A 250 -14.28 -19.35 -11.18
N GLU A 251 -14.32 -20.67 -11.36
CA GLU A 251 -14.78 -21.39 -12.55
C GLU A 251 -13.85 -21.12 -13.75
N TYR A 252 -14.28 -20.33 -14.73
CA TYR A 252 -13.47 -19.97 -15.90
C TYR A 252 -12.65 -18.69 -15.73
N LEU A 253 -12.74 -18.04 -14.56
CA LEU A 253 -11.99 -16.84 -14.24
C LEU A 253 -10.71 -17.20 -13.47
N PRO A 254 -9.60 -16.49 -13.72
CA PRO A 254 -8.39 -16.62 -12.92
C PRO A 254 -8.67 -16.36 -11.44
N ASP A 255 -7.91 -17.01 -10.53
CA ASP A 255 -8.02 -16.72 -9.08
C ASP A 255 -7.62 -15.28 -8.77
N PHE A 256 -6.65 -14.73 -9.49
CA PHE A 256 -6.23 -13.34 -9.36
C PHE A 256 -6.50 -12.61 -10.69
N ILE A 257 -7.26 -11.51 -10.64
CA ILE A 257 -7.63 -10.69 -11.81
C ILE A 257 -7.48 -9.22 -11.46
N ASP A 258 -6.66 -8.48 -12.20
CA ASP A 258 -6.57 -7.02 -12.05
C ASP A 258 -7.92 -6.33 -12.28
N TYR A 259 -8.18 -5.25 -11.57
CA TYR A 259 -9.41 -4.46 -11.75
C TYR A 259 -9.64 -4.06 -13.22
N LYS A 260 -8.59 -3.61 -13.92
CA LYS A 260 -8.66 -3.26 -15.34
C LYS A 260 -9.19 -4.38 -16.23
N ASP A 261 -8.89 -5.64 -15.88
CA ASP A 261 -9.33 -6.82 -16.64
C ASP A 261 -10.75 -7.26 -16.22
N ILE A 262 -11.10 -7.10 -14.93
CA ILE A 262 -12.46 -7.35 -14.43
C ILE A 262 -13.46 -6.47 -15.19
N MET A 263 -13.14 -5.21 -15.44
CA MET A 263 -14.04 -4.28 -16.15
C MET A 263 -14.27 -4.66 -17.63
N ASN A 264 -13.45 -5.55 -18.19
CA ASN A 264 -13.61 -6.07 -19.56
C ASN A 264 -14.36 -7.41 -19.62
N LEU A 265 -14.73 -8.01 -18.47
CA LEU A 265 -15.45 -9.29 -18.43
C LEU A 265 -16.86 -9.15 -19.00
N SER A 266 -17.27 -10.13 -19.79
CA SER A 266 -18.62 -10.23 -20.39
C SER A 266 -19.29 -11.54 -20.03
N GLY A 267 -20.64 -11.58 -20.05
CA GLY A 267 -21.40 -12.79 -19.75
C GLY A 267 -21.64 -13.05 -18.26
N TYR A 268 -21.35 -12.06 -17.41
CA TYR A 268 -21.60 -12.10 -15.97
C TYR A 268 -22.60 -11.03 -15.57
N GLU A 269 -23.36 -11.25 -14.46
CA GLU A 269 -24.24 -10.26 -13.89
C GLU A 269 -23.52 -9.53 -12.74
N TRP A 270 -23.43 -8.23 -12.84
CA TRP A 270 -22.86 -7.36 -11.81
C TRP A 270 -23.87 -7.11 -10.70
N LYS A 271 -23.48 -7.35 -9.48
CA LYS A 271 -24.32 -7.27 -8.29
C LYS A 271 -23.66 -6.38 -7.23
N TRP A 272 -24.46 -5.97 -6.30
CA TRP A 272 -24.03 -5.23 -5.12
C TRP A 272 -24.60 -5.88 -3.85
N ASP A 273 -23.77 -6.09 -2.84
CA ASP A 273 -24.18 -6.54 -1.52
C ASP A 273 -24.29 -5.33 -0.59
N ASP A 274 -25.53 -4.93 -0.24
CA ASP A 274 -25.79 -3.77 0.61
C ASP A 274 -25.31 -3.96 2.06
N GLN A 275 -25.25 -5.20 2.55
CA GLN A 275 -24.73 -5.48 3.89
C GLN A 275 -23.21 -5.43 3.92
N ALA A 276 -22.55 -6.10 2.98
CA ALA A 276 -21.11 -6.13 2.86
C ALA A 276 -20.51 -4.81 2.35
N GLN A 277 -21.33 -3.97 1.71
CA GLN A 277 -20.89 -2.77 0.99
C GLN A 277 -19.83 -3.10 -0.08
N ALA A 278 -20.07 -4.19 -0.82
CA ALA A 278 -19.10 -4.74 -1.77
C ALA A 278 -19.76 -5.15 -3.09
N PRO A 279 -19.09 -4.90 -4.25
CA PRO A 279 -19.51 -5.40 -5.54
C PRO A 279 -19.10 -6.87 -5.72
N TYR A 280 -19.83 -7.57 -6.58
CA TYR A 280 -19.51 -8.93 -7.01
C TYR A 280 -20.16 -9.24 -8.37
N ALA A 281 -19.65 -10.27 -9.03
CA ALA A 281 -20.27 -10.78 -10.24
C ALA A 281 -20.77 -12.21 -10.06
N THR A 282 -21.91 -12.53 -10.68
CA THR A 282 -22.49 -13.87 -10.68
C THR A 282 -22.50 -14.48 -12.07
N ASN A 283 -22.45 -15.81 -12.12
CA ASN A 283 -22.73 -16.56 -13.34
C ASN A 283 -24.26 -16.64 -13.60
N ALA A 284 -24.66 -17.26 -14.72
CA ALA A 284 -26.07 -17.43 -15.10
C ALA A 284 -26.93 -18.23 -14.08
N LYS A 285 -26.29 -18.90 -13.11
CA LYS A 285 -26.97 -19.62 -12.01
C LYS A 285 -27.11 -18.75 -10.75
N GLY A 286 -26.69 -17.48 -10.80
CA GLY A 286 -26.72 -16.59 -9.65
C GLY A 286 -25.65 -16.86 -8.59
N ILE A 287 -24.64 -17.68 -8.91
CA ILE A 287 -23.51 -18.00 -8.00
C ILE A 287 -22.46 -16.91 -8.13
N LEU A 288 -21.97 -16.35 -7.00
CA LEU A 288 -20.84 -15.42 -6.97
C LEU A 288 -19.58 -16.13 -7.53
N VAL A 289 -19.03 -15.58 -8.59
CA VAL A 289 -17.85 -16.10 -9.29
C VAL A 289 -16.72 -15.09 -9.39
N CYS A 290 -16.97 -13.81 -9.12
CA CYS A 290 -15.93 -12.79 -9.02
C CYS A 290 -16.24 -11.84 -7.87
N THR A 291 -15.25 -11.55 -7.04
CA THR A 291 -15.32 -10.58 -5.94
C THR A 291 -14.17 -9.57 -6.10
N TYR A 292 -14.44 -8.29 -5.93
CA TYR A 292 -13.50 -7.21 -6.22
C TYR A 292 -13.92 -5.93 -5.49
N ASP A 293 -13.17 -4.83 -5.64
CA ASP A 293 -13.57 -3.48 -5.26
C ASP A 293 -13.82 -2.62 -6.49
N ASP A 294 -14.74 -1.66 -6.38
CA ASP A 294 -15.08 -0.66 -7.40
C ASP A 294 -15.04 0.77 -6.79
N PRO A 295 -15.23 1.84 -7.58
CA PRO A 295 -15.26 3.20 -7.04
C PRO A 295 -16.31 3.43 -5.95
N ARG A 296 -17.44 2.69 -5.98
CA ARG A 296 -18.49 2.81 -4.95
C ARG A 296 -18.04 2.21 -3.62
N SER A 297 -17.50 1.00 -3.63
CA SER A 297 -16.98 0.34 -2.42
C SER A 297 -15.79 1.10 -1.83
N ILE A 298 -14.89 1.60 -2.69
CA ILE A 298 -13.76 2.45 -2.28
C ILE A 298 -14.26 3.74 -1.61
N ALA A 299 -15.24 4.43 -2.17
CA ALA A 299 -15.80 5.65 -1.56
C ALA A 299 -16.37 5.39 -0.17
N LEU A 300 -17.04 4.24 0.05
CA LEU A 300 -17.58 3.83 1.36
C LEU A 300 -16.47 3.47 2.34
N LYS A 301 -15.41 2.79 1.89
CA LYS A 301 -14.22 2.52 2.69
C LYS A 301 -13.48 3.81 3.08
N CYS A 302 -13.40 4.79 2.18
CA CYS A 302 -12.84 6.11 2.51
C CYS A 302 -13.67 6.86 3.54
N ASN A 303 -15.00 6.82 3.44
CA ASN A 303 -15.88 7.40 4.47
C ASN A 303 -15.63 6.73 5.84
N TYR A 304 -15.54 5.40 5.88
CA TYR A 304 -15.19 4.66 7.09
C TYR A 304 -13.86 5.12 7.71
N ILE A 305 -12.79 5.26 6.88
CA ILE A 305 -11.48 5.76 7.32
C ILE A 305 -11.61 7.12 8.01
N ILE A 306 -12.35 8.05 7.38
CA ILE A 306 -12.55 9.41 7.90
C ILE A 306 -13.35 9.38 9.21
N GLU A 307 -14.48 8.65 9.24
CA GLU A 307 -15.36 8.54 10.40
C GLU A 307 -14.68 7.90 11.61
N LYS A 308 -13.85 6.90 11.39
CA LYS A 308 -13.09 6.24 12.46
C LYS A 308 -11.81 6.99 12.88
N GLY A 309 -11.38 7.99 12.14
CA GLY A 309 -10.12 8.69 12.39
C GLY A 309 -8.88 7.83 12.13
N MET A 310 -8.94 6.94 11.13
CA MET A 310 -7.78 6.15 10.69
C MET A 310 -6.76 7.03 10.00
N LEU A 311 -5.52 6.54 9.86
CA LEU A 311 -4.42 7.29 9.21
C LEU A 311 -4.68 7.49 7.71
N GLY A 312 -5.26 6.51 7.01
CA GLY A 312 -5.51 6.59 5.58
C GLY A 312 -5.79 5.24 4.94
N ALA A 313 -5.51 5.16 3.65
CA ALA A 313 -5.63 3.96 2.85
C ALA A 313 -4.28 3.50 2.29
N MET A 314 -4.16 2.20 2.05
CA MET A 314 -3.12 1.57 1.26
C MET A 314 -3.78 0.76 0.14
N TYR A 315 -3.13 0.58 -1.00
CA TYR A 315 -3.65 -0.34 -2.01
C TYR A 315 -2.57 -1.25 -2.62
N TRP A 316 -2.96 -2.49 -2.87
CA TRP A 316 -2.24 -3.50 -3.61
C TRP A 316 -2.99 -3.78 -4.92
N GLU A 317 -2.46 -3.55 -6.11
CA GLU A 317 -1.25 -2.79 -6.39
C GLU A 317 -1.52 -1.74 -7.49
N TYR A 318 -0.57 -0.87 -7.70
CA TYR A 318 -0.74 0.27 -8.62
C TYR A 318 -1.11 -0.14 -10.05
N ASP A 319 -0.52 -1.23 -10.56
CA ASP A 319 -0.73 -1.71 -11.93
C ASP A 319 -2.08 -2.42 -12.13
N GLY A 320 -2.77 -2.80 -11.06
CA GLY A 320 -4.10 -3.41 -11.13
C GLY A 320 -5.21 -2.47 -11.59
N ASP A 321 -4.99 -1.15 -11.44
CA ASP A 321 -5.93 -0.12 -11.87
C ASP A 321 -5.95 0.05 -13.41
N ASP A 322 -7.01 0.65 -13.93
CA ASP A 322 -7.10 0.99 -15.34
C ASP A 322 -6.20 2.18 -15.74
N ALA A 323 -6.01 2.37 -17.03
CA ALA A 323 -5.16 3.44 -17.56
C ALA A 323 -5.64 4.85 -17.18
N SER A 324 -6.96 5.03 -16.94
CA SER A 324 -7.54 6.30 -16.51
C SER A 324 -7.32 6.60 -15.03
N GLY A 325 -6.94 5.60 -14.25
CA GLY A 325 -6.73 5.72 -12.80
C GLY A 325 -8.03 5.76 -12.01
N THR A 326 -8.98 4.97 -12.39
CA THR A 326 -10.33 4.95 -11.81
C THR A 326 -10.31 4.70 -10.30
N LEU A 327 -9.60 3.66 -9.84
CA LEU A 327 -9.56 3.31 -8.42
C LEU A 327 -8.65 4.25 -7.61
N ARG A 328 -7.45 4.58 -8.11
CA ARG A 328 -6.53 5.48 -7.37
C ARG A 328 -7.10 6.88 -7.21
N LYS A 329 -7.86 7.39 -8.21
CA LYS A 329 -8.61 8.65 -8.08
C LYS A 329 -9.73 8.52 -7.05
N ALA A 330 -10.49 7.43 -7.07
CA ALA A 330 -11.54 7.17 -6.09
C ALA A 330 -11.02 7.15 -4.66
N VAL A 331 -9.84 6.55 -4.41
CA VAL A 331 -9.17 6.58 -3.09
C VAL A 331 -8.79 8.01 -2.71
N PHE A 332 -8.08 8.72 -3.60
CA PHE A 332 -7.61 10.07 -3.31
C PHE A 332 -8.77 11.05 -3.07
N GLU A 333 -9.75 11.09 -3.97
CA GLU A 333 -10.91 11.97 -3.88
C GLU A 333 -11.80 11.61 -2.69
N GLY A 334 -11.95 10.30 -2.41
CA GLY A 334 -12.71 9.82 -1.26
C GLY A 334 -12.14 10.25 0.08
N LEU A 335 -10.82 10.36 0.19
CA LEU A 335 -10.12 10.77 1.42
C LEU A 335 -9.92 12.29 1.56
N ASN A 336 -10.07 13.07 0.49
CA ASN A 336 -9.83 14.53 0.48
C ASN A 336 -11.12 15.33 0.24
N LYS A 337 -12.25 14.80 0.68
CA LYS A 337 -13.56 15.47 0.59
C LYS A 337 -13.67 16.66 1.52
#